data_12cdb0472c4074aaa4af969d8d2570b5
#
_entry.id   12cdb0472c4074aaa4af969d8d2570b5
#
_cell.length_a   1.000
_cell.length_b   1.000
_cell.length_c   1.000
_cell.angle_alpha   90.00
_cell.angle_beta   90.00
_cell.angle_gamma   90.00
#
_symmetry.space_group_name_H-M   'P 1'
#
loop_
_entity.id
_entity.type
_entity.pdbx_description
1 polymer ?
#
loop_
_entity_poly.entity_id
_entity_poly.type
_entity_poly.pdbx_seq_one_letter_code
_entity_poly.pdbx_strand_id
1 'polypeptide(L)'
;MGIGLYDYQIDAVNRMRNGCILNGGVGSGKSRTALAYYYLRNDGDPSSLCGDDYIPMGDPPKDLYIITTARKRDTKEWEADMVPFLLSTNPEINLYSNKIMIDSWNNITKYKDITDAFFIFDEDRVTGSGVWVKSFLKIAKSNEWIILSATP
;
A
#
# COMPACT_ATOMS: atom_id res chain seq x y z
N MET A 1 -7.40 -17.80 11.15
CA MET A 1 -6.76 -17.63 9.87
C MET A 1 -6.03 -16.31 9.83
N GLY A 2 -4.78 -16.33 9.61
CA GLY A 2 -3.99 -15.13 9.58
C GLY A 2 -3.20 -14.99 8.31
N ILE A 3 -2.36 -13.95 8.26
CA ILE A 3 -1.48 -13.70 7.19
C ILE A 3 -0.27 -14.51 7.42
N GLY A 4 0.28 -15.24 7.16
CA GLY A 4 1.59 -15.82 7.41
C GLY A 4 2.69 -14.95 6.82
N LEU A 5 3.05 -13.93 7.53
CA LEU A 5 4.20 -13.13 7.15
C LEU A 5 5.49 -13.87 7.47
N TYR A 6 6.39 -13.89 6.50
CA TYR A 6 7.72 -14.46 6.72
C TYR A 6 8.57 -13.52 7.58
N ASP A 7 9.58 -14.07 8.26
CA ASP A 7 10.45 -13.27 9.13
C ASP A 7 11.09 -12.11 8.39
N TYR A 8 11.51 -12.29 7.13
CA TYR A 8 12.11 -11.20 6.36
C TYR A 8 11.09 -10.11 6.03
N GLN A 9 9.81 -10.45 5.91
CA GLN A 9 8.76 -9.45 5.69
C GLN A 9 8.54 -8.63 6.95
N ILE A 10 8.50 -9.27 8.11
CA ILE A 10 8.36 -8.57 9.40
C ILE A 10 9.55 -7.64 9.62
N ASP A 11 10.76 -8.13 9.35
CA ASP A 11 11.97 -7.32 9.48
C ASP A 11 11.94 -6.10 8.54
N ALA A 12 11.50 -6.31 7.30
CA ALA A 12 11.37 -5.22 6.34
C ALA A 12 10.37 -4.17 6.83
N VAL A 13 9.21 -4.58 7.31
CA VAL A 13 8.19 -3.65 7.84
C VAL A 13 8.77 -2.81 8.96
N ASN A 14 9.53 -3.42 9.86
CA ASN A 14 10.12 -2.71 11.00
C ASN A 14 11.18 -1.70 10.60
N ARG A 15 11.77 -1.84 9.42
CA ARG A 15 12.78 -0.92 8.89
C ARG A 15 12.21 0.16 7.98
N MET A 16 10.99 -0.03 7.50
CA MET A 16 10.37 0.91 6.57
C MET A 16 10.02 2.22 7.26
N ARG A 17 9.98 3.27 6.47
CA ARG A 17 9.58 4.60 6.92
C ARG A 17 8.91 5.32 5.76
N ASN A 18 8.22 6.41 6.08
CA ASN A 18 7.58 7.22 5.06
C ASN A 18 8.61 7.67 4.01
N GLY A 19 8.23 7.52 2.75
CA GLY A 19 9.08 7.91 1.64
C GLY A 19 10.15 6.89 1.26
N CYS A 20 10.11 5.67 1.81
CA CYS A 20 11.12 4.66 1.47
C CYS A 20 10.79 3.97 0.16
N ILE A 21 11.81 3.33 -0.40
CA ILE A 21 11.67 2.48 -1.58
C ILE A 21 11.92 1.05 -1.13
N LEU A 22 10.93 0.18 -1.33
CA LEU A 22 11.06 -1.23 -1.01
C LEU A 22 11.47 -1.97 -2.28
N ASN A 23 12.70 -2.45 -2.30
CA ASN A 23 13.24 -3.22 -3.42
C ASN A 23 13.04 -4.71 -3.18
N GLY A 24 12.85 -5.45 -4.24
CA GLY A 24 12.77 -6.89 -4.16
C GLY A 24 12.42 -7.48 -5.52
N GLY A 25 12.87 -8.69 -5.76
CA GLY A 25 12.57 -9.40 -6.99
C GLY A 25 11.10 -9.79 -7.10
N VAL A 26 10.73 -10.25 -8.26
CA VAL A 26 9.39 -10.78 -8.51
C VAL A 26 9.14 -11.94 -7.54
N GLY A 27 7.97 -11.96 -6.93
CA GLY A 27 7.62 -13.03 -6.00
C GLY A 27 8.17 -12.87 -4.59
N SER A 28 8.77 -11.70 -4.27
CA SER A 28 9.33 -11.46 -2.93
C SER A 28 8.29 -11.07 -1.87
N GLY A 29 7.01 -10.99 -2.25
CA GLY A 29 5.96 -10.62 -1.30
C GLY A 29 5.92 -9.14 -0.96
N LYS A 30 6.38 -8.27 -1.87
CA LYS A 30 6.41 -6.83 -1.63
C LYS A 30 5.03 -6.24 -1.34
N SER A 31 4.00 -6.69 -2.04
CA SER A 31 2.65 -6.16 -1.82
C SER A 31 2.15 -6.45 -0.42
N ARG A 32 2.38 -7.65 0.10
CA ARG A 32 2.02 -7.98 1.48
C ARG A 32 2.83 -7.18 2.49
N THR A 33 4.11 -6.99 2.22
CA THR A 33 4.97 -6.16 3.08
C THR A 33 4.47 -4.72 3.09
N ALA A 34 4.10 -4.18 1.95
CA ALA A 34 3.57 -2.82 1.86
C ALA A 34 2.26 -2.66 2.64
N LEU A 35 1.35 -3.62 2.49
CA LEU A 35 0.09 -3.60 3.25
C LEU A 35 0.32 -3.74 4.74
N ALA A 36 1.28 -4.57 5.15
CA ALA A 36 1.65 -4.71 6.56
C ALA A 36 2.20 -3.39 7.12
N TYR A 37 3.00 -2.69 6.33
CA TYR A 37 3.52 -1.38 6.74
C TYR A 37 2.40 -0.36 6.90
N TYR A 38 1.46 -0.30 5.94
CA TYR A 38 0.28 0.54 6.04
C TYR A 38 -0.51 0.24 7.32
N TYR A 39 -0.68 -1.05 7.61
CA TYR A 39 -1.41 -1.50 8.79
C TYR A 39 -0.73 -1.02 10.08
N LEU A 40 0.59 -1.17 10.13
CA LEU A 40 1.38 -0.75 11.28
C LEU A 40 1.34 0.77 11.47
N ARG A 41 1.43 1.53 10.39
CA ARG A 41 1.41 3.00 10.45
C ARG A 41 0.06 3.56 10.91
N ASN A 42 -0.99 2.74 10.84
CA ASN A 42 -2.32 3.13 11.29
C ASN A 42 -2.70 2.44 12.61
N ASP A 43 -1.70 2.17 13.43
CA ASP A 43 -1.84 1.71 14.81
C ASP A 43 -2.21 0.24 14.99
N GLY A 44 -2.28 -0.53 13.91
CA GLY A 44 -2.51 -1.96 14.00
C GLY A 44 -1.22 -2.74 14.08
N ASP A 45 -1.33 -4.01 14.45
CA ASP A 45 -0.19 -4.92 14.45
C ASP A 45 -0.46 -6.02 13.41
N PRO A 46 0.23 -5.98 12.25
CA PRO A 46 -0.02 -6.97 11.21
C PRO A 46 0.33 -8.40 11.63
N SER A 47 1.27 -8.57 12.54
CA SER A 47 1.61 -9.90 13.02
C SER A 47 0.51 -10.49 13.88
N SER A 48 -0.33 -9.67 14.50
CA SER A 48 -1.45 -10.13 15.32
C SER A 48 -2.56 -10.78 14.50
N LEU A 49 -2.57 -10.58 13.20
CA LEU A 49 -3.58 -11.19 12.33
C LEU A 49 -3.45 -12.71 12.25
N CYS A 50 -2.32 -13.26 12.70
CA CYS A 50 -2.10 -14.70 12.77
C CYS A 50 -2.43 -15.31 14.12
N GLY A 51 -2.79 -14.49 15.11
CA GLY A 51 -2.96 -14.96 16.49
C GLY A 51 -4.34 -14.67 17.05
N ASP A 52 -4.50 -15.03 18.32
CA ASP A 52 -5.74 -14.82 19.04
C ASP A 52 -5.89 -13.39 19.57
N ASP A 53 -4.77 -12.71 19.79
CA ASP A 53 -4.76 -11.35 20.32
C ASP A 53 -4.66 -10.34 19.17
N TYR A 54 -5.75 -10.21 18.44
CA TYR A 54 -5.83 -9.35 17.27
C TYR A 54 -5.77 -7.87 17.66
N ILE A 55 -4.83 -7.14 17.07
CA ILE A 55 -4.70 -5.69 17.26
C ILE A 55 -5.04 -4.98 15.95
N PRO A 56 -6.27 -4.49 15.82
CA PRO A 56 -6.70 -3.82 14.58
C PRO A 56 -6.12 -2.42 14.45
N MET A 57 -6.22 -1.86 13.26
CA MET A 57 -5.93 -0.45 13.03
C MET A 57 -6.93 0.43 13.75
N GLY A 58 -6.58 1.70 13.98
CA GLY A 58 -7.54 2.70 14.38
C GLY A 58 -8.63 2.86 13.30
N ASP A 59 -9.81 3.32 13.65
CA ASP A 59 -10.90 3.53 12.70
C ASP A 59 -11.39 4.96 12.80
N PRO A 60 -11.28 5.75 11.72
CA PRO A 60 -10.82 5.34 10.40
C PRO A 60 -9.30 5.39 10.28
N PRO A 61 -8.67 4.41 9.67
CA PRO A 61 -7.28 4.57 9.26
C PRO A 61 -7.21 5.54 8.08
N LYS A 62 -6.00 5.93 7.67
CA LYS A 62 -5.87 6.79 6.50
C LYS A 62 -6.44 6.10 5.27
N ASP A 63 -7.03 6.89 4.38
CA ASP A 63 -7.43 6.38 3.08
C ASP A 63 -6.21 5.82 2.36
N LEU A 64 -6.39 4.72 1.65
CA LEU A 64 -5.30 4.03 0.97
C LEU A 64 -5.49 4.12 -0.55
N TYR A 65 -4.46 4.60 -1.22
CA TYR A 65 -4.42 4.67 -2.68
C TYR A 65 -3.24 3.87 -3.18
N ILE A 66 -3.51 2.93 -4.08
CA ILE A 66 -2.46 2.10 -4.68
C ILE A 66 -2.40 2.44 -6.16
N ILE A 67 -1.26 2.98 -6.58
CA ILE A 67 -1.02 3.33 -7.98
C ILE A 67 -0.11 2.25 -8.56
N THR A 68 -0.64 1.53 -9.53
CA THR A 68 0.02 0.35 -10.09
C THR A 68 -0.12 0.34 -11.61
N THR A 69 0.27 -0.75 -12.25
CA THR A 69 0.05 -0.88 -13.70
C THR A 69 -1.42 -1.15 -13.98
N ALA A 70 -1.87 -0.77 -15.18
CA ALA A 70 -3.24 -1.04 -15.59
C ALA A 70 -3.54 -2.54 -15.56
N ARG A 71 -2.56 -3.37 -15.92
CA ARG A 71 -2.71 -4.82 -15.90
C ARG A 71 -3.00 -5.34 -14.49
N LYS A 72 -2.21 -4.94 -13.50
CA LYS A 72 -2.41 -5.38 -12.12
C LYS A 72 -3.73 -4.87 -11.55
N ARG A 73 -4.12 -3.65 -11.91
CA ARG A 73 -5.42 -3.12 -11.51
C ARG A 73 -6.54 -4.00 -12.05
N ASP A 74 -6.48 -4.31 -13.34
CA ASP A 74 -7.56 -5.02 -14.03
C ASP A 74 -7.64 -6.49 -13.64
N THR A 75 -6.52 -7.11 -13.31
CA THR A 75 -6.49 -8.51 -12.85
C THR A 75 -6.73 -8.64 -11.34
N LYS A 76 -6.91 -7.51 -10.64
CA LYS A 76 -7.26 -7.47 -9.22
C LYS A 76 -6.25 -8.18 -8.32
N GLU A 77 -4.97 -8.08 -8.66
CA GLU A 77 -3.90 -8.72 -7.88
C GLU A 77 -3.79 -8.12 -6.48
N TRP A 78 -3.95 -6.79 -6.36
CA TRP A 78 -3.89 -6.14 -5.06
C TRP A 78 -5.07 -6.51 -4.16
N GLU A 79 -6.25 -6.65 -4.74
CA GLU A 79 -7.42 -7.03 -3.96
C GLU A 79 -7.24 -8.41 -3.32
N ALA A 80 -6.61 -9.33 -4.04
CA ALA A 80 -6.31 -10.65 -3.49
C ALA A 80 -5.37 -10.57 -2.28
N ASP A 81 -4.36 -9.70 -2.34
CA ASP A 81 -3.41 -9.53 -1.24
C ASP A 81 -4.02 -8.80 -0.05
N MET A 82 -5.08 -8.02 -0.25
CA MET A 82 -5.76 -7.31 0.83
C MET A 82 -6.62 -8.21 1.72
N VAL A 83 -7.08 -9.33 1.21
CA VAL A 83 -8.04 -10.19 1.92
C VAL A 83 -7.54 -10.60 3.31
N PRO A 84 -6.30 -11.09 3.48
CA PRO A 84 -5.81 -11.47 4.81
C PRO A 84 -5.73 -10.29 5.79
N PHE A 85 -5.66 -9.05 5.29
CA PHE A 85 -5.64 -7.85 6.12
C PHE A 85 -7.04 -7.32 6.45
N LEU A 86 -8.08 -8.01 5.97
CA LEU A 86 -9.48 -7.62 6.18
C LEU A 86 -9.80 -6.27 5.52
N LEU A 87 -9.14 -6.00 4.42
CA LEU A 87 -9.31 -4.77 3.64
C LEU A 87 -9.99 -5.07 2.31
N SER A 88 -10.78 -4.13 1.84
CA SER A 88 -11.47 -4.25 0.55
C SER A 88 -11.68 -2.88 -0.09
N THR A 89 -11.64 -2.85 -1.41
CA THR A 89 -12.04 -1.66 -2.17
C THR A 89 -13.56 -1.47 -2.17
N ASN A 90 -14.29 -2.51 -1.80
CA ASN A 90 -15.75 -2.42 -1.67
C ASN A 90 -16.09 -1.92 -0.27
N PRO A 91 -16.68 -0.72 -0.13
CA PRO A 91 -16.96 -0.17 1.21
C PRO A 91 -17.94 -1.01 2.01
N GLU A 92 -18.74 -1.86 1.38
CA GLU A 92 -19.70 -2.70 2.07
C GLU A 92 -19.04 -3.86 2.83
N ILE A 93 -17.86 -4.29 2.38
CA ILE A 93 -17.15 -5.41 3.01
C ILE A 93 -15.81 -5.02 3.59
N ASN A 94 -15.38 -3.77 3.44
CA ASN A 94 -14.19 -3.28 4.11
C ASN A 94 -14.47 -3.18 5.61
N LEU A 95 -13.58 -3.74 6.41
CA LEU A 95 -13.76 -3.74 7.87
C LEU A 95 -13.75 -2.33 8.47
N TYR A 96 -12.99 -1.43 7.84
CA TYR A 96 -12.82 -0.06 8.33
C TYR A 96 -13.62 0.92 7.48
N SER A 97 -13.80 2.14 7.99
CA SER A 97 -14.58 3.16 7.30
C SER A 97 -13.77 4.01 6.32
N ASN A 98 -12.50 3.67 6.12
CA ASN A 98 -11.66 4.38 5.17
C ASN A 98 -11.97 3.99 3.72
N LYS A 99 -11.48 4.83 2.81
CA LYS A 99 -11.56 4.55 1.37
C LYS A 99 -10.31 3.82 0.91
N ILE A 100 -10.47 2.83 0.05
CA ILE A 100 -9.36 2.12 -0.59
C ILE A 100 -9.59 2.15 -2.10
N MET A 101 -8.61 2.66 -2.83
CA MET A 101 -8.70 2.84 -4.28
C MET A 101 -7.44 2.30 -4.93
N ILE A 102 -7.62 1.53 -6.02
CA ILE A 102 -6.52 1.02 -6.83
C ILE A 102 -6.68 1.58 -8.24
N ASP A 103 -5.64 2.19 -8.76
CA ASP A 103 -5.69 2.78 -10.10
C ASP A 103 -4.34 2.66 -10.79
N SER A 104 -4.32 2.97 -12.07
CA SER A 104 -3.11 2.86 -12.87
C SER A 104 -2.31 4.16 -12.88
N TRP A 105 -1.01 4.04 -13.18
CA TRP A 105 -0.14 5.21 -13.34
C TRP A 105 -0.69 6.20 -14.36
N ASN A 106 -1.42 5.73 -15.36
CA ASN A 106 -2.00 6.61 -16.38
C ASN A 106 -3.00 7.60 -15.79
N ASN A 107 -3.58 7.27 -14.63
CA ASN A 107 -4.58 8.09 -13.97
C ASN A 107 -4.05 8.85 -12.75
N ILE A 108 -2.74 8.85 -12.52
CA ILE A 108 -2.16 9.43 -11.30
C ILE A 108 -2.55 10.91 -11.11
N THR A 109 -2.75 11.64 -12.20
CA THR A 109 -3.13 13.06 -12.14
C THR A 109 -4.43 13.30 -11.39
N LYS A 110 -5.33 12.33 -11.40
CA LYS A 110 -6.60 12.44 -10.66
C LYS A 110 -6.40 12.56 -9.16
N TYR A 111 -5.25 12.16 -8.65
CA TYR A 111 -4.99 12.05 -7.21
C TYR A 111 -4.06 13.13 -6.68
N LYS A 112 -3.63 14.04 -7.53
CA LYS A 112 -2.61 15.04 -7.16
C LYS A 112 -3.03 16.00 -6.06
N ASP A 113 -4.33 16.19 -5.86
CA ASP A 113 -4.84 17.11 -4.85
C ASP A 113 -5.29 16.43 -3.56
N ILE A 114 -5.09 15.13 -3.45
CA ILE A 114 -5.43 14.39 -2.25
C ILE A 114 -4.42 14.70 -1.15
N THR A 115 -4.90 14.83 0.08
CA THR A 115 -4.07 15.12 1.25
C THR A 115 -4.42 14.18 2.39
N ASP A 116 -3.46 13.97 3.29
CA ASP A 116 -3.64 13.19 4.52
C ASP A 116 -4.07 11.74 4.28
N ALA A 117 -3.59 11.17 3.20
CA ALA A 117 -3.83 9.77 2.84
C ALA A 117 -2.51 8.98 2.81
N PHE A 118 -2.60 7.71 2.48
CA PHE A 118 -1.43 6.84 2.34
C PHE A 118 -1.41 6.31 0.91
N PHE A 119 -0.27 6.45 0.25
CA PHE A 119 -0.09 6.00 -1.13
C PHE A 119 0.95 4.88 -1.22
N ILE A 120 0.65 3.86 -1.99
CA ILE A 120 1.62 2.85 -2.40
C ILE A 120 1.79 2.98 -3.91
N PHE A 121 3.03 3.27 -4.34
CA PHE A 121 3.37 3.36 -5.75
C PHE A 121 4.03 2.06 -6.17
N ASP A 122 3.30 1.24 -6.90
CA ASP A 122 3.75 -0.09 -7.30
C ASP A 122 4.40 -0.03 -8.67
N GLU A 123 5.61 -0.58 -8.79
CA GLU A 123 6.44 -0.54 -9.98
C GLU A 123 6.85 0.90 -10.30
N ASP A 124 8.01 1.28 -9.76
CA ASP A 124 8.55 2.63 -9.88
C ASP A 124 8.54 3.13 -11.33
N ARG A 125 7.74 4.15 -11.59
CA ARG A 125 7.60 4.80 -12.90
C ARG A 125 7.98 6.28 -12.84
N VAL A 126 8.52 6.73 -11.71
CA VAL A 126 8.80 8.15 -11.48
C VAL A 126 10.23 8.49 -11.86
N THR A 127 10.59 8.17 -13.09
CA THR A 127 11.91 8.51 -13.64
C THR A 127 11.77 9.58 -14.70
N GLY A 128 12.73 10.49 -14.75
CA GLY A 128 12.73 11.57 -15.73
C GLY A 128 11.80 12.72 -15.35
N SER A 129 11.39 13.47 -16.35
CA SER A 129 10.48 14.60 -16.18
C SER A 129 9.21 14.33 -16.98
N GLY A 130 8.07 14.52 -16.36
CA GLY A 130 6.80 14.32 -17.04
C GLY A 130 5.66 14.47 -16.08
N VAL A 131 4.46 14.24 -16.61
CA VAL A 131 3.22 14.40 -15.84
C VAL A 131 3.21 13.49 -14.61
N TRP A 132 3.71 12.28 -14.77
CA TRP A 132 3.74 11.33 -13.66
C TRP A 132 4.64 11.82 -12.52
N VAL A 133 5.81 12.34 -12.84
CA VAL A 133 6.74 12.87 -11.83
C VAL A 133 6.12 14.06 -11.11
N LYS A 134 5.51 14.98 -11.86
CA LYS A 134 4.88 16.15 -11.26
C LYS A 134 3.75 15.77 -10.30
N SER A 135 2.88 14.86 -10.73
CA SER A 135 1.78 14.39 -9.89
C SER A 135 2.31 13.66 -8.66
N PHE A 136 3.32 12.80 -8.83
CA PHE A 136 3.94 12.10 -7.73
C PHE A 136 4.49 13.07 -6.69
N LEU A 137 5.23 14.09 -7.13
CA LEU A 137 5.85 15.04 -6.20
C LEU A 137 4.79 15.82 -5.42
N LYS A 138 3.68 16.17 -6.06
CA LYS A 138 2.60 16.85 -5.39
C LYS A 138 1.93 15.97 -4.35
N ILE A 139 1.69 14.71 -4.69
CA ILE A 139 1.12 13.73 -3.76
C ILE A 139 2.07 13.53 -2.57
N ALA A 140 3.35 13.36 -2.83
CA ALA A 140 4.35 13.10 -1.80
C ALA A 140 4.45 14.19 -0.76
N LYS A 141 4.15 15.43 -1.12
CA LYS A 141 4.21 16.56 -0.19
C LYS A 141 3.14 16.52 0.89
N SER A 142 1.98 15.94 0.58
CA SER A 142 0.80 16.05 1.43
C SER A 142 0.29 14.72 1.96
N ASN A 143 1.01 13.63 1.70
CA ASN A 143 0.57 12.29 2.06
C ASN A 143 1.75 11.46 2.53
N GLU A 144 1.46 10.38 3.27
CA GLU A 144 2.46 9.34 3.48
C GLU A 144 2.53 8.48 2.23
N TRP A 145 3.71 7.93 1.94
CA TRP A 145 3.87 7.15 0.72
C TRP A 145 5.08 6.24 0.79
N ILE A 146 5.03 5.18 0.01
CA ILE A 146 6.17 4.29 -0.24
C ILE A 146 6.15 3.89 -1.71
N ILE A 147 7.31 3.48 -2.20
CA ILE A 147 7.46 2.98 -3.58
C ILE A 147 7.91 1.53 -3.52
N LEU A 148 7.31 0.69 -4.35
CA LEU A 148 7.76 -0.68 -4.56
C LEU A 148 8.49 -0.77 -5.89
N SER A 149 9.65 -1.39 -5.89
CA SER A 149 10.45 -1.54 -7.10
C SER A 149 10.89 -2.99 -7.27
N ALA A 150 10.74 -3.51 -8.48
CA ALA A 150 11.24 -4.85 -8.83
C ALA A 150 12.73 -4.83 -9.15
N THR A 151 13.31 -3.65 -9.33
CA THR A 151 14.74 -3.51 -9.62
C THR A 151 15.52 -3.36 -8.33
N PRO A 152 16.52 -4.17 -8.10
CA PRO A 152 17.36 -4.05 -6.91
C PRO A 152 18.17 -2.75 -6.92
#